data_c62716dc07df037cd11b20664dd2ade9
#
_entry.id   c62716dc07df037cd11b20664dd2ade9
#
_cell.length_a   1.000
_cell.length_b   1.000
_cell.length_c   1.000
_cell.angle_alpha   90.00
_cell.angle_beta   90.00
_cell.angle_gamma   90.00
#
_symmetry.space_group_name_H-M   'P 1'
#
loop_
_entity.id
_entity.type
_entity.pdbx_description
1 polymer ?
#
loop_
_entity_poly.entity_id
_entity_poly.type
_entity_poly.pdbx_seq_one_letter_code
_entity_poly.pdbx_strand_id
1 'polypeptide(L)'
;KVTSSDVAEKAGVSQATVSMVLNHKYNVSFSRETVEKVESAARELGYQLPGHKNKKENKKEKMIVVFCPTITSPYYVMLLQGIEAVANERGYGVFICNTQRDARLEEKYLRMIRAMAPQGIIYACNPHPDYISQVEEMARSIPLVIISNKEKISTVDAINQDNTEVGRLMARHLLDLGHRDVAFITPPLTRRQWQRSKRVDGFVREFEKAGLSGHVIIRAADESVDRRNPKTDSEYSMGYALTRSLLEDGSRFTAIAGQNDMMAIGAVDALQDARLRVPKDVSVIGCDNIFYSGIRRVSL
;
A
#
# COMPACT_ATOMS: atom_id res chain seq x y z
N LYS A 1 -0.74 36.37 39.69
CA LYS A 1 -0.40 35.90 38.32
C LYS A 1 0.44 36.99 37.69
N VAL A 2 1.70 36.71 37.35
CA VAL A 2 2.62 37.71 36.80
C VAL A 2 2.06 38.21 35.44
N THR A 3 2.10 39.51 35.25
CA THR A 3 1.57 40.21 34.04
C THR A 3 2.71 40.80 33.20
N SER A 4 2.43 41.22 32.01
CA SER A 4 3.41 41.94 31.17
C SER A 4 3.80 43.29 31.74
N SER A 5 2.94 43.86 32.62
CA SER A 5 3.24 45.09 33.36
C SER A 5 4.32 44.86 34.41
N ASP A 6 4.28 43.74 35.12
CA ASP A 6 5.28 43.41 36.13
C ASP A 6 6.66 43.18 35.51
N VAL A 7 6.69 42.58 34.30
CA VAL A 7 7.92 42.42 33.51
C VAL A 7 8.45 43.77 33.03
N ALA A 8 7.55 44.67 32.59
CA ALA A 8 7.90 46.01 32.11
C ALA A 8 8.52 46.84 33.25
N GLU A 9 7.94 46.81 34.43
CA GLU A 9 8.45 47.49 35.63
C GLU A 9 9.83 46.97 36.00
N LYS A 10 10.00 45.66 36.06
CA LYS A 10 11.29 45.03 36.40
C LYS A 10 12.39 45.28 35.38
N ALA A 11 12.04 45.30 34.08
CA ALA A 11 12.98 45.57 33.01
C ALA A 11 13.23 47.07 32.74
N GLY A 12 12.49 47.95 33.37
CA GLY A 12 12.60 49.39 33.18
C GLY A 12 12.19 49.87 31.79
N VAL A 13 11.18 49.23 31.17
CA VAL A 13 10.70 49.52 29.80
C VAL A 13 9.18 49.61 29.77
N SER A 14 8.61 50.06 28.63
CA SER A 14 7.16 50.05 28.48
C SER A 14 6.58 48.65 28.28
N GLN A 15 5.31 48.46 28.67
CA GLN A 15 4.60 47.18 28.41
C GLN A 15 4.54 46.84 26.90
N ALA A 16 4.45 47.86 26.04
CA ALA A 16 4.51 47.67 24.61
C ALA A 16 5.86 47.08 24.15
N THR A 17 6.96 47.57 24.76
CA THR A 17 8.32 47.06 24.51
C THR A 17 8.43 45.61 24.91
N VAL A 18 7.92 45.25 26.11
CA VAL A 18 7.88 43.83 26.55
C VAL A 18 7.10 42.98 25.53
N SER A 19 5.92 43.44 25.11
CA SER A 19 5.12 42.69 24.14
C SER A 19 5.81 42.53 22.80
N MET A 20 6.49 43.56 22.30
CA MET A 20 7.20 43.50 21.01
C MET A 20 8.44 42.63 21.07
N VAL A 21 9.24 42.73 22.13
CA VAL A 21 10.44 41.94 22.33
C VAL A 21 10.09 40.43 22.46
N LEU A 22 9.16 40.07 23.36
CA LEU A 22 8.82 38.71 23.63
C LEU A 22 8.00 38.04 22.50
N ASN A 23 7.32 38.82 21.65
CA ASN A 23 6.63 38.31 20.43
C ASN A 23 7.51 38.31 19.19
N HIS A 24 8.77 38.70 19.29
CA HIS A 24 9.69 38.81 18.15
C HIS A 24 9.11 39.62 16.96
N LYS A 25 8.37 40.68 17.23
CA LYS A 25 7.83 41.54 16.18
C LYS A 25 8.91 42.49 15.72
N TYR A 26 9.56 42.20 14.61
CA TYR A 26 10.75 42.86 14.09
C TYR A 26 10.50 44.17 13.31
N ASN A 27 9.32 44.79 13.42
CA ASN A 27 9.05 46.09 12.79
C ASN A 27 9.73 47.26 13.53
N VAL A 28 10.35 47.01 14.67
CA VAL A 28 11.11 47.98 15.46
C VAL A 28 12.38 47.29 15.98
N SER A 29 13.55 47.88 15.70
CA SER A 29 14.82 47.37 16.23
C SER A 29 15.02 47.87 17.65
N PHE A 30 15.17 46.94 18.59
CA PHE A 30 15.59 47.25 19.96
C PHE A 30 17.10 46.99 20.12
N SER A 31 17.73 47.74 21.04
CA SER A 31 19.12 47.44 21.39
C SER A 31 19.23 46.08 22.03
N ARG A 32 20.36 45.40 21.82
CA ARG A 32 20.63 44.09 22.42
C ARG A 32 20.47 44.10 23.94
N GLU A 33 20.89 45.18 24.58
CA GLU A 33 20.76 45.40 26.02
C GLU A 33 19.28 45.41 26.45
N THR A 34 18.39 46.06 25.68
CA THR A 34 16.96 46.12 25.96
C THR A 34 16.31 44.74 25.83
N VAL A 35 16.69 43.98 24.84
CA VAL A 35 16.18 42.60 24.62
C VAL A 35 16.62 41.71 25.82
N GLU A 36 17.89 41.75 26.20
CA GLU A 36 18.44 40.94 27.29
C GLU A 36 17.77 41.29 28.64
N LYS A 37 17.52 42.55 28.92
CA LYS A 37 16.81 43.01 30.15
C LYS A 37 15.38 42.49 30.20
N VAL A 38 14.64 42.54 29.09
CA VAL A 38 13.25 42.08 29.05
C VAL A 38 13.19 40.54 29.20
N GLU A 39 14.04 39.81 28.50
CA GLU A 39 14.09 38.35 28.59
C GLU A 39 14.53 37.84 29.97
N SER A 40 15.48 38.52 30.60
CA SER A 40 15.91 38.18 31.98
C SER A 40 14.79 38.43 32.97
N ALA A 41 14.16 39.62 32.92
CA ALA A 41 13.03 39.94 33.77
C ALA A 41 11.85 38.98 33.63
N ALA A 42 11.53 38.61 32.41
CA ALA A 42 10.46 37.62 32.11
C ALA A 42 10.79 36.25 32.71
N ARG A 43 12.02 35.78 32.54
CA ARG A 43 12.50 34.50 33.12
C ARG A 43 12.46 34.50 34.65
N GLU A 44 12.99 35.55 35.29
CA GLU A 44 13.05 35.64 36.75
C GLU A 44 11.67 35.73 37.41
N LEU A 45 10.72 36.36 36.74
CA LEU A 45 9.33 36.46 37.21
C LEU A 45 8.47 35.27 36.82
N GLY A 46 8.97 34.34 35.97
CA GLY A 46 8.18 33.23 35.46
C GLY A 46 7.02 33.65 34.55
N TYR A 47 7.17 34.82 33.88
CA TYR A 47 6.14 35.36 33.00
C TYR A 47 6.03 34.55 31.71
N GLN A 48 4.80 34.13 31.38
CA GLN A 48 4.48 33.48 30.10
C GLN A 48 3.51 34.36 29.30
N LEU A 49 3.84 34.68 28.08
CA LEU A 49 2.95 35.43 27.19
C LEU A 49 1.56 34.78 27.12
N PRO A 50 0.46 35.55 27.27
CA PRO A 50 -0.88 35.05 26.96
C PRO A 50 -0.97 34.67 25.49
N GLY A 51 -1.11 33.41 25.21
CA GLY A 51 -1.14 32.87 23.84
C GLY A 51 0.06 31.98 23.47
N HIS A 52 1.19 32.08 24.17
CA HIS A 52 2.19 31.03 24.18
C HIS A 52 1.81 29.98 25.24
N LYS A 53 0.71 29.25 24.99
CA LYS A 53 0.63 27.89 25.55
C LYS A 53 1.93 27.22 25.13
N ASN A 54 2.70 26.75 26.13
CA ASN A 54 3.91 26.00 25.95
C ASN A 54 3.95 25.38 24.54
N LYS A 55 4.99 25.69 23.72
CA LYS A 55 5.39 24.70 22.74
C LYS A 55 5.49 23.41 23.58
N LYS A 56 4.40 22.62 23.61
CA LYS A 56 4.53 21.21 23.84
C LYS A 56 5.76 20.88 23.04
N GLU A 57 6.83 20.41 23.67
CA GLU A 57 7.92 19.79 22.95
C GLU A 57 7.27 19.16 21.75
N ASN A 58 7.63 19.57 20.54
CA ASN A 58 7.16 18.93 19.34
C ASN A 58 7.63 17.48 19.51
N LYS A 59 6.86 16.66 20.21
CA LYS A 59 6.93 15.22 20.05
C LYS A 59 6.76 15.06 18.56
N LYS A 60 7.88 14.90 17.82
CA LYS A 60 7.85 14.55 16.42
C LYS A 60 6.78 13.48 16.30
N GLU A 61 5.66 13.81 15.65
CA GLU A 61 4.58 12.86 15.46
C GLU A 61 5.23 11.62 14.86
N LYS A 62 5.05 10.50 15.54
CA LYS A 62 5.61 9.24 15.06
C LYS A 62 4.91 8.90 13.75
N MET A 63 5.68 8.65 12.73
CA MET A 63 5.15 8.40 11.40
C MET A 63 5.84 7.21 10.76
N ILE A 64 5.07 6.36 10.12
CA ILE A 64 5.54 5.35 9.18
C ILE A 64 5.16 5.73 7.76
N VAL A 65 6.00 5.34 6.80
CA VAL A 65 5.75 5.57 5.39
C VAL A 65 5.43 4.24 4.72
N VAL A 66 4.39 4.22 3.90
CA VAL A 66 3.97 3.04 3.15
C VAL A 66 4.08 3.31 1.65
N PHE A 67 4.97 2.60 0.98
CA PHE A 67 5.01 2.56 -0.48
C PHE A 67 3.94 1.60 -1.00
N CYS A 68 3.05 2.11 -1.82
CA CYS A 68 1.96 1.35 -2.40
C CYS A 68 1.97 1.51 -3.92
N PRO A 69 1.83 0.43 -4.71
CA PRO A 69 1.87 0.51 -6.16
C PRO A 69 0.60 1.13 -6.77
N THR A 70 -0.51 1.11 -6.04
CA THR A 70 -1.78 1.72 -6.45
C THR A 70 -2.74 1.79 -5.26
N ILE A 71 -3.52 2.86 -5.18
CA ILE A 71 -4.60 3.05 -4.20
C ILE A 71 -5.98 2.74 -4.80
N THR A 72 -6.04 2.22 -6.01
CA THR A 72 -7.29 1.92 -6.72
C THR A 72 -7.63 0.43 -6.72
N SER A 73 -6.66 -0.44 -6.46
CA SER A 73 -6.90 -1.87 -6.31
C SER A 73 -7.47 -2.15 -4.91
N PRO A 74 -8.63 -2.82 -4.80
CA PRO A 74 -9.26 -3.15 -3.52
C PRO A 74 -8.35 -3.95 -2.58
N TYR A 75 -7.49 -4.81 -3.11
CA TYR A 75 -6.49 -5.54 -2.33
C TYR A 75 -5.55 -4.59 -1.56
N TYR A 76 -4.97 -3.59 -2.25
CA TYR A 76 -4.08 -2.64 -1.59
C TYR A 76 -4.82 -1.72 -0.64
N VAL A 77 -6.08 -1.37 -0.92
CA VAL A 77 -6.91 -0.59 0.00
C VAL A 77 -7.12 -1.34 1.31
N MET A 78 -7.48 -2.63 1.27
CA MET A 78 -7.65 -3.46 2.47
C MET A 78 -6.33 -3.61 3.25
N LEU A 79 -5.21 -3.79 2.54
CA LEU A 79 -3.89 -3.87 3.15
C LEU A 79 -3.53 -2.57 3.88
N LEU A 80 -3.74 -1.42 3.22
CA LEU A 80 -3.49 -0.10 3.81
C LEU A 80 -4.37 0.16 5.03
N GLN A 81 -5.65 -0.21 4.98
CA GLN A 81 -6.56 -0.11 6.12
C GLN A 81 -6.06 -0.92 7.33
N GLY A 82 -5.58 -2.15 7.10
CA GLY A 82 -5.00 -2.97 8.16
C GLY A 82 -3.73 -2.36 8.76
N ILE A 83 -2.85 -1.82 7.91
CA ILE A 83 -1.63 -1.11 8.36
C ILE A 83 -2.01 0.13 9.18
N GLU A 84 -2.95 0.95 8.68
CA GLU A 84 -3.38 2.18 9.34
C GLU A 84 -4.03 1.90 10.70
N ALA A 85 -4.88 0.88 10.80
CA ALA A 85 -5.52 0.51 12.05
C ALA A 85 -4.49 0.20 13.15
N VAL A 86 -3.51 -0.67 12.85
CA VAL A 86 -2.46 -1.04 13.82
C VAL A 86 -1.51 0.14 14.11
N ALA A 87 -1.19 0.95 13.10
CA ALA A 87 -0.36 2.13 13.29
C ALA A 87 -1.02 3.13 14.25
N ASN A 88 -2.30 3.43 14.04
CA ASN A 88 -3.08 4.36 14.87
C ASN A 88 -3.18 3.87 16.33
N GLU A 89 -3.46 2.58 16.55
CA GLU A 89 -3.47 1.99 17.90
C GLU A 89 -2.13 2.19 18.63
N ARG A 90 -1.02 2.21 17.91
CA ARG A 90 0.33 2.40 18.45
C ARG A 90 0.80 3.86 18.43
N GLY A 91 -0.06 4.79 18.06
CA GLY A 91 0.22 6.23 18.03
C GLY A 91 1.16 6.65 16.89
N TYR A 92 1.13 5.94 15.75
CA TYR A 92 1.84 6.32 14.53
C TYR A 92 0.86 6.86 13.50
N GLY A 93 1.22 7.97 12.85
CA GLY A 93 0.58 8.40 11.60
C GLY A 93 1.09 7.55 10.43
N VAL A 94 0.29 7.44 9.38
CA VAL A 94 0.66 6.73 8.14
C VAL A 94 0.73 7.71 6.99
N PHE A 95 1.86 7.73 6.28
CA PHE A 95 2.03 8.50 5.05
C PHE A 95 2.13 7.54 3.86
N ILE A 96 1.20 7.65 2.91
CA ILE A 96 1.12 6.75 1.76
C ILE A 96 1.82 7.37 0.55
N CYS A 97 2.83 6.66 0.02
CA CYS A 97 3.51 6.95 -1.23
C CYS A 97 2.90 6.09 -2.34
N ASN A 98 1.92 6.62 -3.07
CA ASN A 98 1.35 5.94 -4.22
C ASN A 98 2.29 6.06 -5.43
N THR A 99 3.06 5.02 -5.71
CA THR A 99 4.07 5.02 -6.78
C THR A 99 3.48 4.86 -8.19
N GLN A 100 2.22 4.43 -8.30
CA GLN A 100 1.55 4.14 -9.58
C GLN A 100 2.35 3.18 -10.48
N ARG A 101 3.22 2.35 -9.90
CA ARG A 101 4.20 1.50 -10.59
C ARG A 101 5.17 2.29 -11.50
N ASP A 102 5.32 3.59 -11.25
CA ASP A 102 6.21 4.49 -11.96
C ASP A 102 7.52 4.68 -11.17
N ALA A 103 8.64 4.30 -11.80
CA ALA A 103 9.96 4.40 -11.21
C ALA A 103 10.32 5.85 -10.82
N ARG A 104 9.88 6.85 -11.61
CA ARG A 104 10.17 8.26 -11.32
C ARG A 104 9.43 8.76 -10.08
N LEU A 105 8.19 8.30 -9.88
CA LEU A 105 7.44 8.62 -8.67
C LEU A 105 8.06 7.95 -7.45
N GLU A 106 8.50 6.68 -7.57
CA GLU A 106 9.19 5.98 -6.49
C GLU A 106 10.47 6.71 -6.10
N GLU A 107 11.30 7.09 -7.08
CA GLU A 107 12.51 7.88 -6.84
C GLU A 107 12.22 9.21 -6.12
N LYS A 108 11.20 9.93 -6.57
CA LYS A 108 10.77 11.17 -5.92
C LYS A 108 10.42 10.97 -4.45
N TYR A 109 9.67 9.92 -4.14
CA TYR A 109 9.31 9.59 -2.76
C TYR A 109 10.52 9.17 -1.94
N LEU A 110 11.44 8.37 -2.48
CA LEU A 110 12.67 7.99 -1.80
C LEU A 110 13.52 9.20 -1.40
N ARG A 111 13.61 10.21 -2.27
CA ARG A 111 14.28 11.49 -1.94
C ARG A 111 13.57 12.24 -0.82
N MET A 112 12.23 12.30 -0.84
CA MET A 112 11.44 13.00 0.18
C MET A 112 11.59 12.37 1.56
N ILE A 113 11.60 11.04 1.64
CA ILE A 113 11.65 10.29 2.91
C ILE A 113 12.92 10.59 3.69
N ARG A 114 14.04 10.81 3.04
CA ARG A 114 15.30 11.20 3.72
C ARG A 114 15.11 12.47 4.55
N ALA A 115 14.32 13.42 4.07
CA ALA A 115 14.03 14.67 4.80
C ALA A 115 12.95 14.48 5.89
N MET A 116 12.02 13.56 5.69
CA MET A 116 10.92 13.29 6.62
C MET A 116 11.37 12.52 7.88
N ALA A 117 12.44 11.73 7.77
CA ALA A 117 13.00 10.88 8.84
C ALA A 117 11.90 10.08 9.56
N PRO A 118 11.16 9.19 8.88
CA PRO A 118 10.10 8.37 9.47
C PRO A 118 10.69 7.35 10.45
N GLN A 119 9.87 6.84 11.35
CA GLN A 119 10.24 5.80 12.30
C GLN A 119 10.25 4.40 11.68
N GLY A 120 9.65 4.23 10.49
CA GLY A 120 9.65 2.97 9.76
C GLY A 120 9.12 3.12 8.34
N ILE A 121 9.43 2.16 7.50
CA ILE A 121 9.00 2.10 6.10
C ILE A 121 8.40 0.72 5.84
N ILE A 122 7.25 0.70 5.16
CA ILE A 122 6.63 -0.52 4.66
C ILE A 122 6.53 -0.41 3.13
N TYR A 123 7.10 -1.37 2.43
CA TYR A 123 6.85 -1.57 1.01
C TYR A 123 5.71 -2.59 0.84
N ALA A 124 4.54 -2.14 0.38
CA ALA A 124 3.41 -3.02 0.07
C ALA A 124 3.59 -3.82 -1.23
N CYS A 125 4.71 -3.62 -1.91
CA CYS A 125 5.12 -4.33 -3.12
C CYS A 125 6.65 -4.36 -3.17
N ASN A 126 7.23 -4.98 -4.22
CA ASN A 126 8.68 -4.90 -4.40
C ASN A 126 9.11 -3.50 -4.87
N PRO A 127 10.25 -3.01 -4.38
CA PRO A 127 10.88 -1.82 -4.94
C PRO A 127 11.18 -1.99 -6.43
N HIS A 128 11.26 -0.90 -7.16
CA HIS A 128 11.76 -0.95 -8.53
C HIS A 128 13.22 -1.45 -8.54
N PRO A 129 13.61 -2.33 -9.49
CA PRO A 129 14.95 -2.92 -9.53
C PRO A 129 16.09 -1.90 -9.43
N ASP A 130 15.94 -0.74 -10.06
CA ASP A 130 16.94 0.33 -10.05
C ASP A 130 17.16 0.96 -8.67
N TYR A 131 16.24 0.75 -7.73
CA TYR A 131 16.29 1.36 -6.38
C TYR A 131 16.53 0.36 -5.26
N ILE A 132 16.73 -0.92 -5.56
CA ILE A 132 16.99 -1.97 -4.56
C ILE A 132 18.15 -1.57 -3.64
N SER A 133 19.30 -1.19 -4.21
CA SER A 133 20.47 -0.79 -3.42
C SER A 133 20.20 0.42 -2.52
N GLN A 134 19.39 1.37 -2.98
CA GLN A 134 19.00 2.54 -2.19
C GLN A 134 18.06 2.15 -1.03
N VAL A 135 17.15 1.21 -1.26
CA VAL A 135 16.26 0.67 -0.23
C VAL A 135 17.04 -0.10 0.81
N GLU A 136 18.02 -0.91 0.40
CA GLU A 136 18.96 -1.60 1.30
C GLU A 136 19.77 -0.63 2.18
N GLU A 137 20.28 0.44 1.59
CA GLU A 137 20.99 1.49 2.33
C GLU A 137 20.07 2.15 3.38
N MET A 138 18.84 2.48 3.01
CA MET A 138 17.86 3.05 3.93
C MET A 138 17.50 2.10 5.07
N ALA A 139 17.39 0.81 4.81
CA ALA A 139 17.08 -0.22 5.80
C ALA A 139 18.16 -0.34 6.90
N ARG A 140 19.38 0.13 6.67
CA ARG A 140 20.44 0.17 7.69
C ARG A 140 20.18 1.20 8.78
N SER A 141 19.38 2.23 8.50
CA SER A 141 19.13 3.36 9.40
C SER A 141 17.66 3.50 9.81
N ILE A 142 16.74 2.95 9.01
CA ILE A 142 15.30 3.03 9.25
C ILE A 142 14.73 1.60 9.19
N PRO A 143 14.00 1.13 10.21
CA PRO A 143 13.29 -0.14 10.15
C PRO A 143 12.45 -0.25 8.88
N LEU A 144 12.66 -1.29 8.08
CA LEU A 144 12.01 -1.46 6.79
C LEU A 144 11.51 -2.90 6.61
N VAL A 145 10.26 -3.02 6.17
CA VAL A 145 9.61 -4.30 5.86
C VAL A 145 9.09 -4.28 4.43
N ILE A 146 9.30 -5.37 3.71
CA ILE A 146 8.77 -5.56 2.34
C ILE A 146 7.71 -6.67 2.36
N ILE A 147 6.51 -6.36 1.90
CA ILE A 147 5.46 -7.36 1.66
C ILE A 147 5.70 -7.99 0.29
N SER A 148 5.79 -9.31 0.25
CA SER A 148 6.13 -10.08 -0.96
C SER A 148 7.53 -9.77 -1.50
N ASN A 149 8.57 -9.84 -0.65
CA ASN A 149 9.96 -9.63 -1.04
C ASN A 149 10.42 -10.74 -2.02
N LYS A 150 10.35 -10.45 -3.31
CA LYS A 150 10.70 -11.37 -4.40
C LYS A 150 12.20 -11.48 -4.61
N GLU A 151 12.88 -10.37 -4.50
CA GLU A 151 14.31 -10.25 -4.81
C GLU A 151 15.19 -10.82 -3.68
N LYS A 152 14.55 -11.31 -2.58
CA LYS A 152 15.25 -11.82 -1.40
C LYS A 152 16.31 -10.85 -0.89
N ILE A 153 15.95 -9.57 -0.81
CA ILE A 153 16.81 -8.56 -0.21
C ILE A 153 17.09 -9.01 1.23
N SER A 154 18.28 -9.54 1.44
CA SER A 154 18.65 -10.26 2.68
C SER A 154 18.78 -9.37 3.90
N THR A 155 18.93 -8.07 3.68
CA THR A 155 19.11 -7.05 4.73
C THR A 155 17.80 -6.43 5.20
N VAL A 156 16.66 -6.88 4.66
CA VAL A 156 15.34 -6.31 4.91
C VAL A 156 14.37 -7.38 5.38
N ASP A 157 13.63 -7.10 6.43
CA ASP A 157 12.55 -7.96 6.90
C ASP A 157 11.46 -8.10 5.83
N ALA A 158 10.89 -9.29 5.72
CA ALA A 158 9.91 -9.58 4.69
C ALA A 158 8.70 -10.36 5.22
N ILE A 159 7.52 -10.00 4.71
CA ILE A 159 6.30 -10.77 4.87
C ILE A 159 5.98 -11.40 3.51
N ASN A 160 6.09 -12.71 3.41
CA ASN A 160 5.87 -13.45 2.17
C ASN A 160 4.65 -14.35 2.26
N GLN A 161 3.82 -14.29 1.23
CA GLN A 161 2.73 -15.23 1.02
C GLN A 161 3.24 -16.45 0.22
N ASP A 162 2.89 -17.66 0.66
CA ASP A 162 3.16 -18.86 -0.13
C ASP A 162 2.15 -18.98 -1.29
N ASN A 163 2.53 -18.42 -2.44
CA ASN A 163 1.68 -18.46 -3.62
C ASN A 163 1.53 -19.86 -4.22
N THR A 164 2.48 -20.78 -3.98
CA THR A 164 2.32 -22.19 -4.40
C THR A 164 1.20 -22.83 -3.60
N GLU A 165 1.17 -22.60 -2.29
CA GLU A 165 0.12 -23.10 -1.41
C GLU A 165 -1.24 -22.49 -1.74
N VAL A 166 -1.29 -21.18 -2.04
CA VAL A 166 -2.53 -20.53 -2.50
C VAL A 166 -3.09 -21.22 -3.74
N GLY A 167 -2.24 -21.44 -4.75
CA GLY A 167 -2.65 -22.16 -5.98
C GLY A 167 -3.14 -23.56 -5.69
N ARG A 168 -2.43 -24.30 -4.82
CA ARG A 168 -2.82 -25.62 -4.38
C ARG A 168 -4.20 -25.64 -3.72
N LEU A 169 -4.47 -24.70 -2.82
CA LEU A 169 -5.77 -24.59 -2.12
C LEU A 169 -6.91 -24.30 -3.10
N MET A 170 -6.69 -23.39 -4.06
CA MET A 170 -7.68 -23.10 -5.11
C MET A 170 -8.01 -24.34 -5.94
N ALA A 171 -6.98 -25.07 -6.39
CA ALA A 171 -7.14 -26.30 -7.15
C ALA A 171 -7.87 -27.38 -6.34
N ARG A 172 -7.47 -27.57 -5.07
CA ARG A 172 -8.10 -28.54 -4.18
C ARG A 172 -9.59 -28.28 -4.01
N HIS A 173 -9.97 -27.03 -3.80
CA HIS A 173 -11.36 -26.66 -3.66
C HIS A 173 -12.19 -27.05 -4.91
N LEU A 174 -11.68 -26.77 -6.11
CA LEU A 174 -12.36 -27.15 -7.34
C LEU A 174 -12.44 -28.67 -7.54
N LEU A 175 -11.36 -29.38 -7.21
CA LEU A 175 -11.33 -30.86 -7.26
C LEU A 175 -12.32 -31.49 -6.28
N ASP A 176 -12.42 -30.97 -5.06
CA ASP A 176 -13.34 -31.46 -4.02
C ASP A 176 -14.82 -31.20 -4.43
N LEU A 177 -15.09 -30.14 -5.21
CA LEU A 177 -16.39 -29.90 -5.83
C LEU A 177 -16.66 -30.70 -7.10
N GLY A 178 -15.73 -31.54 -7.53
CA GLY A 178 -15.90 -32.44 -8.66
C GLY A 178 -15.48 -31.89 -10.03
N HIS A 179 -14.91 -30.69 -10.07
CA HIS A 179 -14.37 -30.12 -11.34
C HIS A 179 -13.15 -30.91 -11.81
N ARG A 180 -13.07 -31.17 -13.11
CA ARG A 180 -11.95 -31.87 -13.73
C ARG A 180 -11.30 -31.03 -14.84
N ASP A 181 -12.07 -30.46 -15.73
CA ASP A 181 -11.64 -29.55 -16.80
C ASP A 181 -11.83 -28.11 -16.32
N VAL A 182 -10.74 -27.37 -16.18
CA VAL A 182 -10.76 -26.01 -15.61
C VAL A 182 -9.87 -25.08 -16.40
N ALA A 183 -10.17 -23.79 -16.34
CA ALA A 183 -9.30 -22.74 -16.85
C ALA A 183 -8.72 -21.91 -15.69
N PHE A 184 -7.45 -21.49 -15.83
CA PHE A 184 -6.81 -20.54 -14.93
C PHE A 184 -6.46 -19.28 -15.75
N ILE A 185 -7.04 -18.15 -15.38
CA ILE A 185 -6.78 -16.86 -16.03
C ILE A 185 -5.86 -16.01 -15.17
N THR A 186 -4.85 -15.40 -15.81
CA THR A 186 -3.78 -14.67 -15.10
C THR A 186 -3.29 -13.46 -15.91
N PRO A 187 -2.83 -12.39 -15.23
CA PRO A 187 -2.01 -11.38 -15.90
C PRO A 187 -0.75 -12.00 -16.52
N PRO A 188 0.07 -11.24 -17.26
CA PRO A 188 1.27 -11.78 -17.90
C PRO A 188 2.19 -12.51 -16.91
N LEU A 189 2.68 -13.69 -17.30
CA LEU A 189 3.60 -14.52 -16.51
C LEU A 189 5.04 -14.15 -16.87
N THR A 190 5.52 -13.01 -16.36
CA THR A 190 6.87 -12.54 -16.63
C THR A 190 7.83 -12.95 -15.51
N ARG A 191 9.15 -12.97 -15.79
CA ARG A 191 10.18 -13.18 -14.76
C ARG A 191 10.08 -12.20 -13.60
N ARG A 192 9.65 -10.95 -13.87
CA ARG A 192 9.45 -9.93 -12.84
C ARG A 192 8.29 -10.24 -11.89
N GLN A 193 7.39 -11.14 -12.28
CA GLN A 193 6.17 -11.46 -11.53
C GLN A 193 6.08 -12.95 -11.22
N TRP A 194 7.21 -13.57 -10.92
CA TRP A 194 7.34 -15.00 -10.63
C TRP A 194 6.40 -15.53 -9.53
N GLN A 195 5.91 -14.66 -8.63
CA GLN A 195 4.91 -15.06 -7.63
C GLN A 195 3.57 -15.47 -8.28
N ARG A 196 3.21 -14.83 -9.39
CA ARG A 196 2.03 -15.25 -10.18
C ARG A 196 2.24 -16.65 -10.76
N SER A 197 3.43 -16.90 -11.31
CA SER A 197 3.79 -18.24 -11.82
C SER A 197 3.73 -19.29 -10.72
N LYS A 198 4.20 -19.00 -9.51
CA LYS A 198 4.11 -19.94 -8.38
C LYS A 198 2.67 -20.33 -8.02
N ARG A 199 1.72 -19.38 -8.11
CA ARG A 199 0.30 -19.68 -7.88
C ARG A 199 -0.24 -20.60 -8.97
N VAL A 200 0.08 -20.32 -10.23
CA VAL A 200 -0.25 -21.18 -11.36
C VAL A 200 0.39 -22.56 -11.21
N ASP A 201 1.69 -22.63 -10.87
CA ASP A 201 2.40 -23.89 -10.68
C ASP A 201 1.77 -24.76 -9.57
N GLY A 202 1.43 -24.12 -8.44
CA GLY A 202 0.74 -24.81 -7.34
C GLY A 202 -0.61 -25.36 -7.75
N PHE A 203 -1.36 -24.58 -8.53
CA PHE A 203 -2.67 -24.98 -9.06
C PHE A 203 -2.55 -26.16 -10.02
N VAL A 204 -1.68 -26.10 -11.01
CA VAL A 204 -1.46 -27.14 -12.02
C VAL A 204 -0.99 -28.45 -11.37
N ARG A 205 0.02 -28.36 -10.48
CA ARG A 205 0.57 -29.55 -9.79
C ARG A 205 -0.47 -30.31 -8.96
N GLU A 206 -1.47 -29.63 -8.41
CA GLU A 206 -2.51 -30.31 -7.64
C GLU A 206 -3.46 -31.10 -8.56
N PHE A 207 -3.78 -30.58 -9.75
CA PHE A 207 -4.50 -31.35 -10.79
C PHE A 207 -3.67 -32.52 -11.32
N GLU A 208 -2.36 -32.33 -11.54
CA GLU A 208 -1.45 -33.39 -11.93
C GLU A 208 -1.41 -34.55 -10.90
N LYS A 209 -1.33 -34.20 -9.60
CA LYS A 209 -1.39 -35.19 -8.50
C LYS A 209 -2.71 -35.97 -8.47
N ALA A 210 -3.79 -35.34 -8.90
CA ALA A 210 -5.10 -35.98 -9.04
C ALA A 210 -5.23 -36.85 -10.32
N GLY A 211 -4.15 -37.00 -11.10
CA GLY A 211 -4.15 -37.77 -12.36
C GLY A 211 -4.78 -37.01 -13.54
N LEU A 212 -4.92 -35.70 -13.45
CA LEU A 212 -5.59 -34.82 -14.42
C LEU A 212 -4.60 -33.94 -15.15
N SER A 213 -3.45 -34.47 -15.53
CA SER A 213 -2.48 -33.74 -16.39
C SER A 213 -3.13 -33.34 -17.70
N GLY A 214 -2.97 -32.07 -18.09
CA GLY A 214 -3.56 -31.51 -19.32
C GLY A 214 -5.03 -31.07 -19.20
N HIS A 215 -5.66 -31.20 -18.06
CA HIS A 215 -7.03 -30.74 -17.80
C HIS A 215 -7.13 -29.30 -17.29
N VAL A 216 -5.99 -28.62 -17.20
CA VAL A 216 -5.92 -27.20 -16.78
C VAL A 216 -5.50 -26.34 -17.99
N ILE A 217 -6.39 -25.48 -18.43
CA ILE A 217 -6.09 -24.48 -19.47
C ILE A 217 -5.53 -23.23 -18.81
N ILE A 218 -4.29 -22.87 -19.08
CA ILE A 218 -3.72 -21.61 -18.61
C ILE A 218 -3.90 -20.54 -19.68
N ARG A 219 -4.58 -19.45 -19.32
CA ARG A 219 -4.75 -18.30 -20.20
C ARG A 219 -4.14 -17.07 -19.54
N ALA A 220 -2.97 -16.66 -20.02
CA ALA A 220 -2.27 -15.46 -19.56
C ALA A 220 -2.53 -14.28 -20.52
N ALA A 221 -2.64 -13.08 -19.97
CA ALA A 221 -2.68 -11.86 -20.77
C ALA A 221 -1.33 -11.61 -21.44
N ASP A 222 -1.34 -10.88 -22.56
CA ASP A 222 -0.13 -10.45 -23.24
C ASP A 222 0.57 -9.33 -22.46
N GLU A 223 1.92 -9.31 -22.45
CA GLU A 223 2.71 -8.29 -21.74
C GLU A 223 2.41 -6.87 -22.21
N SER A 224 1.98 -6.69 -23.46
CA SER A 224 1.63 -5.38 -24.01
C SER A 224 0.39 -4.76 -23.33
N VAL A 225 -0.49 -5.59 -22.77
CA VAL A 225 -1.71 -5.15 -22.08
C VAL A 225 -1.37 -4.53 -20.72
N ASP A 226 -0.43 -5.12 -19.97
CA ASP A 226 -0.01 -4.65 -18.65
C ASP A 226 0.71 -3.27 -18.73
N ARG A 227 1.33 -2.96 -19.88
CA ARG A 227 2.04 -1.70 -20.12
C ARG A 227 1.14 -0.55 -20.61
N ARG A 228 0.04 -0.85 -21.33
CA ARG A 228 -0.80 0.15 -21.99
C ARG A 228 -1.83 0.79 -21.07
N ASN A 229 -2.19 0.16 -19.97
CA ASN A 229 -3.25 0.66 -19.12
C ASN A 229 -2.92 0.47 -17.62
N PRO A 230 -2.14 1.38 -17.00
CA PRO A 230 -1.90 1.36 -15.56
C PRO A 230 -3.16 1.79 -14.75
N LYS A 231 -4.30 2.00 -15.42
CA LYS A 231 -5.52 2.51 -14.79
C LYS A 231 -6.30 1.41 -14.06
N THR A 232 -7.11 1.83 -13.17
CA THR A 232 -7.85 1.30 -12.05
C THR A 232 -8.56 -0.06 -12.22
N ASP A 233 -8.83 -0.52 -13.43
CA ASP A 233 -9.65 -1.70 -13.73
C ASP A 233 -8.92 -2.76 -14.58
N SER A 234 -7.59 -2.66 -14.69
CA SER A 234 -6.83 -3.51 -15.60
C SER A 234 -7.01 -5.01 -15.33
N GLU A 235 -7.08 -5.42 -14.06
CA GLU A 235 -7.24 -6.84 -13.71
C GLU A 235 -8.65 -7.36 -14.02
N TYR A 236 -9.68 -6.56 -13.73
CA TYR A 236 -11.05 -6.87 -14.14
C TYR A 236 -11.19 -7.00 -15.66
N SER A 237 -10.70 -5.98 -16.40
CA SER A 237 -10.76 -5.97 -17.86
C SER A 237 -9.97 -7.13 -18.49
N MET A 238 -8.81 -7.51 -17.91
CA MET A 238 -8.06 -8.69 -18.31
C MET A 238 -8.86 -9.98 -18.08
N GLY A 239 -9.47 -10.13 -16.88
CA GLY A 239 -10.30 -11.28 -16.56
C GLY A 239 -11.46 -11.45 -17.54
N TYR A 240 -12.15 -10.36 -17.86
CA TYR A 240 -13.22 -10.33 -18.85
C TYR A 240 -12.73 -10.75 -20.24
N ALA A 241 -11.66 -10.11 -20.74
CA ALA A 241 -11.14 -10.37 -22.08
C ALA A 241 -10.60 -11.80 -22.24
N LEU A 242 -9.87 -12.32 -21.24
CA LEU A 242 -9.34 -13.68 -21.27
C LEU A 242 -10.45 -14.74 -21.26
N THR A 243 -11.52 -14.50 -20.48
CA THR A 243 -12.67 -15.38 -20.44
C THR A 243 -13.42 -15.36 -21.79
N ARG A 244 -13.61 -14.18 -22.37
CA ARG A 244 -14.16 -14.06 -23.73
C ARG A 244 -13.35 -14.87 -24.75
N SER A 245 -12.02 -14.74 -24.74
CA SER A 245 -11.13 -15.51 -25.62
C SER A 245 -11.27 -17.02 -25.43
N LEU A 246 -11.39 -17.50 -24.19
CA LEU A 246 -11.64 -18.93 -23.90
C LEU A 246 -12.96 -19.45 -24.47
N LEU A 247 -14.00 -18.62 -24.45
CA LEU A 247 -15.30 -18.97 -25.03
C LEU A 247 -15.28 -18.95 -26.55
N GLU A 248 -14.60 -17.98 -27.14
CA GLU A 248 -14.50 -17.78 -28.61
C GLU A 248 -13.66 -18.89 -29.29
N ASP A 249 -12.61 -19.40 -28.60
CA ASP A 249 -11.81 -20.51 -29.14
C ASP A 249 -12.39 -21.90 -28.90
N GLY A 250 -13.57 -21.96 -28.25
CA GLY A 250 -14.29 -23.22 -28.01
C GLY A 250 -13.65 -24.08 -26.88
N SER A 251 -12.84 -23.49 -26.01
CA SER A 251 -12.26 -24.17 -24.86
C SER A 251 -13.34 -24.78 -23.96
N ARG A 252 -13.11 -26.03 -23.51
CA ARG A 252 -14.04 -26.74 -22.62
C ARG A 252 -13.54 -26.66 -21.19
N PHE A 253 -14.35 -26.15 -20.30
CA PHE A 253 -14.09 -26.07 -18.86
C PHE A 253 -15.40 -25.98 -18.09
N THR A 254 -15.39 -26.44 -16.85
CA THR A 254 -16.52 -26.38 -15.92
C THR A 254 -16.29 -25.37 -14.81
N ALA A 255 -15.06 -24.87 -14.66
CA ALA A 255 -14.72 -23.81 -13.73
C ALA A 255 -13.60 -22.91 -14.26
N ILE A 256 -13.61 -21.65 -13.81
CA ILE A 256 -12.52 -20.68 -14.04
C ILE A 256 -11.93 -20.27 -12.69
N ALA A 257 -10.61 -20.35 -12.57
CA ALA A 257 -9.83 -19.77 -11.47
C ALA A 257 -9.21 -18.45 -11.94
N GLY A 258 -9.55 -17.36 -11.30
CA GLY A 258 -8.90 -16.07 -11.49
C GLY A 258 -7.65 -15.95 -10.63
N GLN A 259 -6.56 -15.37 -11.16
CA GLN A 259 -5.35 -15.05 -10.39
C GLN A 259 -5.67 -14.29 -9.12
N ASN A 260 -6.70 -13.45 -9.13
CA ASN A 260 -7.27 -12.73 -8.00
C ASN A 260 -8.77 -12.47 -8.22
N ASP A 261 -9.42 -11.87 -7.21
CA ASP A 261 -10.86 -11.62 -7.25
C ASP A 261 -11.29 -10.67 -8.37
N MET A 262 -10.49 -9.65 -8.67
CA MET A 262 -10.85 -8.70 -9.73
C MET A 262 -10.89 -9.40 -11.10
N MET A 263 -9.96 -10.30 -11.37
CA MET A 263 -10.01 -11.13 -12.58
C MET A 263 -11.19 -12.10 -12.56
N ALA A 264 -11.47 -12.70 -11.43
CA ALA A 264 -12.62 -13.59 -11.26
C ALA A 264 -13.94 -12.85 -11.50
N ILE A 265 -14.10 -11.62 -10.99
CA ILE A 265 -15.28 -10.77 -11.24
C ILE A 265 -15.40 -10.47 -12.74
N GLY A 266 -14.31 -10.12 -13.41
CA GLY A 266 -14.33 -9.93 -14.87
C GLY A 266 -14.74 -11.20 -15.63
N ALA A 267 -14.34 -12.38 -15.14
CA ALA A 267 -14.78 -13.66 -15.71
C ALA A 267 -16.27 -13.89 -15.52
N VAL A 268 -16.82 -13.59 -14.33
CA VAL A 268 -18.26 -13.69 -14.06
C VAL A 268 -19.05 -12.87 -15.08
N ASP A 269 -18.67 -11.61 -15.30
CA ASP A 269 -19.38 -10.74 -16.23
C ASP A 269 -19.29 -11.24 -17.68
N ALA A 270 -18.10 -11.72 -18.12
CA ALA A 270 -17.93 -12.29 -19.44
C ALA A 270 -18.78 -13.54 -19.68
N LEU A 271 -18.91 -14.41 -18.65
CA LEU A 271 -19.79 -15.58 -18.70
C LEU A 271 -21.27 -15.18 -18.78
N GLN A 272 -21.68 -14.19 -17.99
CA GLN A 272 -23.06 -13.69 -18.00
C GLN A 272 -23.43 -13.05 -19.33
N ASP A 273 -22.52 -12.28 -19.95
CA ASP A 273 -22.71 -11.71 -21.30
C ASP A 273 -22.85 -12.80 -22.38
N ALA A 274 -22.17 -13.93 -22.17
CA ALA A 274 -22.34 -15.14 -22.97
C ALA A 274 -23.59 -15.97 -22.60
N ARG A 275 -24.45 -15.47 -21.69
CA ARG A 275 -25.65 -16.14 -21.19
C ARG A 275 -25.39 -17.44 -20.43
N LEU A 276 -24.19 -17.61 -19.91
CA LEU A 276 -23.84 -18.73 -19.01
C LEU A 276 -24.10 -18.34 -17.56
N ARG A 277 -24.68 -19.25 -16.83
CA ARG A 277 -25.03 -19.02 -15.40
C ARG A 277 -23.87 -19.42 -14.50
N VAL A 278 -23.47 -18.52 -13.62
CA VAL A 278 -22.51 -18.77 -12.56
C VAL A 278 -23.29 -19.04 -11.25
N PRO A 279 -23.05 -20.15 -10.55
CA PRO A 279 -22.11 -21.23 -10.81
C PRO A 279 -22.70 -22.41 -11.62
N LYS A 280 -23.96 -22.34 -12.10
CA LYS A 280 -24.68 -23.51 -12.65
C LYS A 280 -24.05 -24.10 -13.91
N ASP A 281 -23.62 -23.26 -14.85
CA ASP A 281 -23.02 -23.69 -16.11
C ASP A 281 -21.48 -23.66 -16.00
N VAL A 282 -20.93 -22.66 -15.29
CA VAL A 282 -19.50 -22.53 -15.03
C VAL A 282 -19.31 -21.95 -13.62
N SER A 283 -18.48 -22.62 -12.81
CA SER A 283 -18.06 -22.11 -11.49
C SER A 283 -16.91 -21.11 -11.64
N VAL A 284 -16.81 -20.13 -10.75
CA VAL A 284 -15.71 -19.16 -10.74
C VAL A 284 -15.15 -19.07 -9.32
N ILE A 285 -13.82 -19.07 -9.20
CA ILE A 285 -13.11 -18.88 -7.95
C ILE A 285 -12.08 -17.76 -8.11
N GLY A 286 -11.95 -16.92 -7.09
CA GLY A 286 -10.93 -15.87 -6.98
C GLY A 286 -9.94 -16.14 -5.86
N CYS A 287 -9.17 -15.11 -5.53
CA CYS A 287 -8.25 -15.07 -4.40
C CYS A 287 -8.09 -13.61 -3.99
N ASP A 288 -8.14 -13.30 -2.74
CA ASP A 288 -7.87 -12.06 -2.00
C ASP A 288 -8.98 -11.75 -0.98
N ASN A 289 -10.20 -12.24 -1.19
CA ASN A 289 -11.38 -11.96 -0.36
C ASN A 289 -11.64 -10.46 -0.22
N ILE A 290 -11.64 -9.73 -1.35
CA ILE A 290 -11.96 -8.31 -1.38
C ILE A 290 -13.45 -8.08 -1.10
N PHE A 291 -13.82 -6.87 -0.67
CA PHE A 291 -15.23 -6.55 -0.38
C PHE A 291 -16.19 -6.93 -1.50
N TYR A 292 -15.81 -6.73 -2.76
CA TYR A 292 -16.65 -7.03 -3.91
C TYR A 292 -16.92 -8.52 -4.11
N SER A 293 -16.00 -9.41 -3.74
CA SER A 293 -16.17 -10.86 -3.86
C SER A 293 -17.28 -11.40 -2.97
N GLY A 294 -17.57 -10.73 -1.84
CA GLY A 294 -18.65 -11.07 -0.93
C GLY A 294 -20.02 -10.51 -1.31
N ILE A 295 -20.13 -9.72 -2.38
CA ILE A 295 -21.43 -9.19 -2.82
C ILE A 295 -22.29 -10.32 -3.35
N ARG A 296 -23.54 -10.40 -2.88
CA ARG A 296 -24.46 -11.53 -3.12
C ARG A 296 -24.59 -11.97 -4.58
N ARG A 297 -24.46 -11.05 -5.55
CA ARG A 297 -24.54 -11.38 -6.98
C ARG A 297 -23.22 -11.86 -7.59
N VAL A 298 -22.11 -11.58 -6.92
CA VAL A 298 -20.75 -12.02 -7.31
C VAL A 298 -20.44 -13.34 -6.62
N SER A 299 -20.44 -13.37 -5.30
CA SER A 299 -20.30 -14.56 -4.46
C SER A 299 -19.18 -15.50 -4.93
N LEU A 300 -17.93 -15.01 -4.89
CA LEU A 300 -16.74 -15.80 -5.20
C LEU A 300 -16.33 -16.63 -3.98
#